data_72b0754f7a6aad14d91ff3ccd2bea90f
#
_entry.id   72b0754f7a6aad14d91ff3ccd2bea90f
#
_cell.length_a   1.000
_cell.length_b   1.000
_cell.length_c   1.000
_cell.angle_alpha   90.00
_cell.angle_beta   90.00
_cell.angle_gamma   90.00
#
_symmetry.space_group_name_H-M   'P 1'
#
loop_
_entity.id
_entity.type
_entity.pdbx_description
1 polymer ?
#
loop_
_entity_poly.entity_id
_entity_poly.type
_entity_poly.pdbx_seq_one_letter_code
_entity_poly.pdbx_strand_id
1 'polypeptide(L)'
;MAHRTGRATKLTPQIQESIVRAVTAGVPVVQAAQLAGIDKATVLEWIARGEGRHQRPARALYADFADAIARARVIDEARRLARLEQAGRGGAVVHEKVTTFADGRAVTERTYAPPDWRCDTWYLERAFPERWGRRVQADLSLEIRQLVQDVAEEIGVPVDQLIAEAQAFLKEHDARRR
;
A
#
# COMPACT_ATOMS: atom_id res chain seq x y z
N MET A 1 20.16 35.85 31.00
CA MET A 1 20.30 35.25 29.64
C MET A 1 18.88 34.90 29.14
N ALA A 2 18.41 35.63 28.10
CA ALA A 2 17.07 35.42 27.58
C ALA A 2 17.04 34.11 26.75
N HIS A 3 16.28 33.10 27.22
CA HIS A 3 15.97 31.92 26.41
C HIS A 3 15.19 32.38 25.15
N ARG A 4 15.84 32.29 23.99
CA ARG A 4 15.15 32.42 22.69
C ARG A 4 14.15 31.25 22.60
N THR A 5 12.91 31.50 23.01
CA THR A 5 11.79 30.61 22.73
C THR A 5 11.63 30.52 21.22
N GLY A 6 11.99 29.37 20.63
CA GLY A 6 11.79 29.12 19.22
C GLY A 6 10.30 29.26 18.86
N ARG A 7 10.02 29.60 17.61
CA ARG A 7 8.64 29.71 17.08
C ARG A 7 7.81 28.48 17.49
N ALA A 8 6.64 28.72 18.09
CA ALA A 8 5.72 27.65 18.47
C ALA A 8 5.40 26.74 17.26
N THR A 9 5.37 25.43 17.50
CA THR A 9 5.01 24.49 16.42
C THR A 9 3.54 24.67 16.03
N LYS A 10 3.25 24.50 14.74
CA LYS A 10 1.86 24.46 14.24
C LYS A 10 1.15 23.14 14.57
N LEU A 11 1.87 22.09 15.05
CA LEU A 11 1.27 20.82 15.44
C LEU A 11 0.54 20.99 16.77
N THR A 12 -0.73 21.34 16.70
CA THR A 12 -1.66 21.38 17.83
C THR A 12 -2.42 20.07 17.95
N PRO A 13 -3.00 19.73 19.12
CA PRO A 13 -3.82 18.53 19.27
C PRO A 13 -4.95 18.44 18.24
N GLN A 14 -5.59 19.56 17.90
CA GLN A 14 -6.68 19.61 16.93
C GLN A 14 -6.20 19.29 15.52
N ILE A 15 -5.04 19.85 15.11
CA ILE A 15 -4.44 19.57 13.79
C ILE A 15 -4.00 18.11 13.74
N GLN A 16 -3.36 17.60 14.79
CA GLN A 16 -2.99 16.18 14.88
C GLN A 16 -4.19 15.27 14.71
N GLU A 17 -5.26 15.50 15.49
CA GLU A 17 -6.49 14.70 15.43
C GLU A 17 -7.14 14.75 14.03
N SER A 18 -7.20 15.93 13.42
CA SER A 18 -7.76 16.10 12.07
C SER A 18 -6.99 15.28 11.02
N ILE A 19 -5.66 15.36 11.04
CA ILE A 19 -4.81 14.62 10.10
C ILE A 19 -4.94 13.12 10.35
N VAL A 20 -4.83 12.67 11.61
CA VAL A 20 -4.92 11.24 11.97
C VAL A 20 -6.27 10.67 11.55
N ARG A 21 -7.37 11.39 11.81
CA ARG A 21 -8.73 10.97 11.41
C ARG A 21 -8.85 10.81 9.89
N ALA A 22 -8.32 11.76 9.11
CA ALA A 22 -8.33 11.68 7.65
C ALA A 22 -7.50 10.50 7.14
N VAL A 23 -6.31 10.27 7.72
CA VAL A 23 -5.45 9.11 7.36
C VAL A 23 -6.14 7.79 7.72
N THR A 24 -6.79 7.72 8.88
CA THR A 24 -7.59 6.54 9.27
C THR A 24 -8.74 6.28 8.31
N ALA A 25 -9.28 7.32 7.67
CA ALA A 25 -10.30 7.19 6.63
C ALA A 25 -9.73 6.85 5.24
N GLY A 26 -8.39 6.68 5.11
CA GLY A 26 -7.71 6.28 3.88
C GLY A 26 -7.19 7.44 3.03
N VAL A 27 -7.24 8.68 3.54
CA VAL A 27 -6.64 9.83 2.86
C VAL A 27 -5.11 9.76 3.03
N PRO A 28 -4.31 9.86 1.96
CA PRO A 28 -2.86 9.90 2.08
C PRO A 28 -2.41 11.07 2.97
N VAL A 29 -1.36 10.85 3.77
CA VAL A 29 -0.95 11.79 4.84
C VAL A 29 -0.67 13.22 4.36
N VAL A 30 -0.14 13.37 3.15
CA VAL A 30 0.14 14.70 2.57
C VAL A 30 -1.16 15.45 2.30
N GLN A 31 -2.14 14.77 1.69
CA GLN A 31 -3.46 15.36 1.42
C GLN A 31 -4.22 15.63 2.73
N ALA A 32 -4.14 14.72 3.71
CA ALA A 32 -4.72 14.92 5.03
C ALA A 32 -4.15 16.17 5.73
N ALA A 33 -2.84 16.40 5.62
CA ALA A 33 -2.18 17.60 6.14
C ALA A 33 -2.66 18.87 5.43
N GLN A 34 -2.76 18.83 4.08
CA GLN A 34 -3.25 19.95 3.28
C GLN A 34 -4.70 20.32 3.65
N LEU A 35 -5.57 19.34 3.89
CA LEU A 35 -6.93 19.58 4.39
C LEU A 35 -6.93 20.28 5.76
N ALA A 36 -5.92 20.03 6.60
CA ALA A 36 -5.72 20.70 7.88
C ALA A 36 -4.94 22.03 7.78
N GLY A 37 -4.67 22.54 6.58
CA GLY A 37 -3.94 23.77 6.35
C GLY A 37 -2.42 23.66 6.58
N ILE A 38 -1.88 22.45 6.53
CA ILE A 38 -0.45 22.17 6.72
C ILE A 38 0.16 21.74 5.38
N ASP A 39 1.29 22.35 5.04
CA ASP A 39 1.99 22.03 3.80
C ASP A 39 2.73 20.68 3.87
N LYS A 40 3.02 20.11 2.69
CA LYS A 40 3.69 18.83 2.52
C LYS A 40 5.03 18.75 3.26
N ALA A 41 5.87 19.78 3.14
CA ALA A 41 7.21 19.76 3.72
C ALA A 41 7.13 19.72 5.25
N THR A 42 6.23 20.50 5.83
CA THR A 42 6.01 20.55 7.29
C THR A 42 5.54 19.21 7.86
N VAL A 43 4.55 18.55 7.24
CA VAL A 43 4.06 17.26 7.78
C VAL A 43 5.12 16.17 7.63
N LEU A 44 5.87 16.14 6.53
CA LEU A 44 6.96 15.18 6.35
C LEU A 44 8.13 15.44 7.33
N GLU A 45 8.45 16.71 7.62
CA GLU A 45 9.43 17.04 8.66
C GLU A 45 8.96 16.56 10.04
N TRP A 46 7.70 16.75 10.41
CA TRP A 46 7.18 16.27 11.70
C TRP A 46 7.30 14.75 11.86
N ILE A 47 6.95 14.01 10.81
CA ILE A 47 7.06 12.55 10.80
C ILE A 47 8.53 12.13 10.89
N ALA A 48 9.42 12.70 10.06
CA ALA A 48 10.84 12.38 10.09
C ALA A 48 11.49 12.69 11.45
N ARG A 49 11.05 13.76 12.13
CA ARG A 49 11.50 14.09 13.51
C ARG A 49 11.00 13.08 14.54
N GLY A 50 9.75 12.65 14.40
CA GLY A 50 9.17 11.65 15.29
C GLY A 50 9.84 10.28 15.16
N GLU A 51 10.20 9.90 13.95
CA GLU A 51 10.89 8.64 13.63
C GLU A 51 12.42 8.70 13.85
N GLY A 52 12.95 9.82 14.33
CA GLY A 52 14.40 9.99 14.57
C GLY A 52 15.25 10.12 13.31
N ARG A 53 14.63 10.27 12.13
CA ARG A 53 15.33 10.42 10.83
C ARG A 53 15.71 11.85 10.47
N HIS A 54 15.54 12.80 11.41
CA HIS A 54 15.84 14.21 11.20
C HIS A 54 17.03 14.65 12.08
N GLN A 55 17.84 15.61 11.60
CA GLN A 55 19.00 16.13 12.35
C GLN A 55 18.62 16.83 13.68
N ARG A 56 17.42 17.40 13.75
CA ARG A 56 16.93 18.00 15.00
C ARG A 56 16.40 16.91 15.93
N PRO A 57 16.64 17.01 17.26
CA PRO A 57 16.22 15.99 18.20
C PRO A 57 14.71 15.76 18.17
N ALA A 58 14.33 14.51 18.29
CA ALA A 58 12.93 14.12 18.47
C ALA A 58 12.38 14.77 19.75
N ARG A 59 11.15 15.30 19.67
CA ARG A 59 10.36 15.68 20.84
C ARG A 59 9.20 14.70 20.94
N ALA A 60 8.75 14.41 22.16
CA ALA A 60 7.62 13.49 22.41
C ALA A 60 6.42 13.80 21.50
N LEU A 61 6.08 15.08 21.34
CA LEU A 61 5.00 15.52 20.45
C LEU A 61 5.09 14.97 19.02
N TYR A 62 6.30 14.95 18.44
CA TYR A 62 6.47 14.44 17.06
C TYR A 62 6.52 12.91 17.03
N ALA A 63 7.06 12.27 18.07
CA ALA A 63 7.03 10.82 18.21
C ALA A 63 5.58 10.32 18.32
N ASP A 64 4.79 10.91 19.22
CA ASP A 64 3.37 10.60 19.39
C ASP A 64 2.58 10.80 18.09
N PHE A 65 2.89 11.86 17.33
CA PHE A 65 2.26 12.10 16.02
C PHE A 65 2.64 11.05 14.99
N ALA A 66 3.93 10.72 14.85
CA ALA A 66 4.41 9.71 13.91
C ALA A 66 3.80 8.33 14.22
N ASP A 67 3.76 7.95 15.50
CA ASP A 67 3.12 6.73 15.98
C ASP A 67 1.62 6.71 15.70
N ALA A 68 0.94 7.84 15.88
CA ALA A 68 -0.48 7.96 15.58
C ALA A 68 -0.76 7.80 14.07
N ILE A 69 0.10 8.37 13.20
CA ILE A 69 0.01 8.19 11.74
C ILE A 69 0.29 6.73 11.35
N ALA A 70 1.29 6.09 11.94
CA ALA A 70 1.58 4.68 11.70
C ALA A 70 0.37 3.80 12.05
N ARG A 71 -0.20 3.98 13.25
CA ARG A 71 -1.42 3.25 13.67
C ARG A 71 -2.61 3.52 12.75
N ALA A 72 -2.82 4.78 12.32
CA ALA A 72 -3.91 5.14 11.41
C ALA A 72 -3.81 4.41 10.06
N ARG A 73 -2.60 4.25 9.52
CA ARG A 73 -2.35 3.48 8.28
C ARG A 73 -2.69 2.00 8.45
N VAL A 74 -2.26 1.39 9.56
CA VAL A 74 -2.57 -0.02 9.86
C VAL A 74 -4.09 -0.23 9.99
N ILE A 75 -4.81 0.70 10.62
CA ILE A 75 -6.27 0.62 10.75
C ILE A 75 -6.95 0.73 9.37
N ASP A 76 -6.51 1.62 8.49
CA ASP A 76 -7.05 1.73 7.13
C ASP A 76 -6.78 0.45 6.32
N GLU A 77 -5.56 -0.08 6.40
CA GLU A 77 -5.18 -1.35 5.75
C GLU A 77 -6.05 -2.51 6.24
N ALA A 78 -6.20 -2.67 7.55
CA ALA A 78 -7.04 -3.70 8.14
C ALA A 78 -8.51 -3.60 7.68
N ARG A 79 -9.05 -2.38 7.57
CA ARG A 79 -10.41 -2.15 7.04
C ARG A 79 -10.54 -2.52 5.57
N ARG A 80 -9.50 -2.29 4.76
CA ARG A 80 -9.50 -2.67 3.33
C ARG A 80 -9.45 -4.18 3.18
N LEU A 81 -8.60 -4.85 3.97
CA LEU A 81 -8.53 -6.31 4.00
C LEU A 81 -9.85 -6.94 4.45
N ALA A 82 -10.49 -6.41 5.50
CA ALA A 82 -11.79 -6.90 5.95
C ALA A 82 -12.88 -6.76 4.88
N ARG A 83 -12.88 -5.66 4.11
CA ARG A 83 -13.80 -5.50 2.98
C ARG A 83 -13.53 -6.47 1.84
N LEU A 84 -12.25 -6.72 1.55
CA LEU A 84 -11.84 -7.69 0.54
C LEU A 84 -12.28 -9.10 0.94
N GLU A 85 -12.05 -9.49 2.19
CA GLU A 85 -12.48 -10.77 2.76
C GLU A 85 -14.01 -10.92 2.72
N GLN A 86 -14.74 -9.85 3.09
CA GLN A 86 -16.20 -9.88 3.03
C GLN A 86 -16.72 -10.02 1.59
N ALA A 87 -16.07 -9.36 0.63
CA ALA A 87 -16.42 -9.51 -0.79
C ALA A 87 -16.12 -10.94 -1.29
N GLY A 88 -15.01 -11.52 -0.86
CA GLY A 88 -14.66 -12.92 -1.16
C GLY A 88 -15.70 -13.91 -0.64
N ARG A 89 -16.17 -13.70 0.59
CA ARG A 89 -17.23 -14.56 1.20
C ARG A 89 -18.60 -14.38 0.56
N GLY A 90 -18.88 -13.22 -0.01
CA GLY A 90 -20.21 -12.86 -0.49
C GLY A 90 -21.21 -12.65 0.66
N GLY A 91 -22.49 -12.89 0.38
CA GLY A 91 -23.55 -12.82 1.38
C GLY A 91 -24.05 -11.41 1.72
N ALA A 92 -23.49 -10.35 1.12
CA ALA A 92 -24.03 -9.00 1.25
C ALA A 92 -25.36 -8.90 0.48
N VAL A 93 -26.37 -8.23 1.08
CA VAL A 93 -27.63 -7.96 0.38
C VAL A 93 -27.37 -6.92 -0.72
N VAL A 94 -27.55 -7.32 -1.98
CA VAL A 94 -27.39 -6.45 -3.15
C VAL A 94 -28.70 -5.88 -3.65
N HIS A 95 -29.80 -6.54 -3.35
CA HIS A 95 -31.14 -6.07 -3.66
C HIS A 95 -32.12 -6.52 -2.56
N GLU A 96 -32.99 -5.60 -2.15
CA GLU A 96 -34.09 -5.88 -1.23
C GLU A 96 -35.38 -5.28 -1.81
N LYS A 97 -36.40 -6.13 -1.91
CA LYS A 97 -37.73 -5.73 -2.36
C LYS A 97 -38.73 -6.05 -1.26
N VAL A 98 -39.44 -5.04 -0.77
CA VAL A 98 -40.54 -5.21 0.17
C VAL A 98 -41.85 -5.03 -0.59
N THR A 99 -42.70 -6.05 -0.57
CA THR A 99 -44.04 -6.00 -1.15
C THR A 99 -45.05 -6.04 -0.01
N THR A 100 -45.82 -4.96 0.13
CA THR A 100 -46.93 -4.89 1.12
C THR A 100 -48.25 -5.14 0.41
N PHE A 101 -49.01 -6.08 0.92
CA PHE A 101 -50.33 -6.44 0.39
C PHE A 101 -51.44 -5.65 1.08
N ALA A 102 -52.61 -5.60 0.46
CA ALA A 102 -53.78 -4.86 0.98
C ALA A 102 -54.29 -5.38 2.35
N ASP A 103 -53.94 -6.63 2.69
CA ASP A 103 -54.27 -7.28 3.98
C ASP A 103 -53.25 -6.95 5.09
N GLY A 104 -52.25 -6.08 4.81
CA GLY A 104 -51.24 -5.67 5.77
C GLY A 104 -50.03 -6.62 5.85
N ARG A 105 -50.04 -7.75 5.12
CA ARG A 105 -48.85 -8.61 5.05
C ARG A 105 -47.73 -7.93 4.26
N ALA A 106 -46.49 -8.06 4.73
CA ALA A 106 -45.31 -7.64 4.00
C ALA A 106 -44.41 -8.86 3.71
N VAL A 107 -43.98 -8.98 2.48
CA VAL A 107 -43.01 -9.99 2.03
C VAL A 107 -41.73 -9.27 1.63
N THR A 108 -40.60 -9.68 2.21
CA THR A 108 -39.27 -9.16 1.88
C THR A 108 -38.50 -10.21 1.09
N GLU A 109 -38.17 -9.90 -0.14
CA GLU A 109 -37.30 -10.66 -1.01
C GLU A 109 -35.89 -10.06 -1.01
N ARG A 110 -34.87 -10.86 -0.76
CA ARG A 110 -33.47 -10.43 -0.72
C ARG A 110 -32.63 -11.22 -1.68
N THR A 111 -31.84 -10.51 -2.49
CA THR A 111 -30.79 -11.10 -3.32
C THR A 111 -29.44 -10.82 -2.69
N TYR A 112 -28.61 -11.85 -2.60
CA TYR A 112 -27.31 -11.79 -1.97
C TYR A 112 -26.19 -11.80 -3.02
N ALA A 113 -25.10 -11.09 -2.75
CA ALA A 113 -23.89 -11.15 -3.55
C ALA A 113 -23.30 -12.57 -3.51
N PRO A 114 -22.96 -13.18 -4.65
CA PRO A 114 -22.23 -14.43 -4.67
C PRO A 114 -20.80 -14.26 -4.10
N PRO A 115 -20.17 -15.34 -3.61
CA PRO A 115 -18.74 -15.32 -3.27
C PRO A 115 -17.88 -14.95 -4.49
N ASP A 116 -16.82 -14.17 -4.26
CA ASP A 116 -15.87 -13.80 -5.31
C ASP A 116 -14.46 -14.30 -4.98
N TRP A 117 -14.12 -15.47 -5.52
CA TRP A 117 -12.80 -16.10 -5.35
C TRP A 117 -11.64 -15.27 -5.87
N ARG A 118 -11.89 -14.25 -6.72
CA ARG A 118 -10.86 -13.34 -7.24
C ARG A 118 -10.22 -12.52 -6.13
N CYS A 119 -10.95 -12.25 -5.04
CA CYS A 119 -10.43 -11.58 -3.86
C CYS A 119 -9.30 -12.39 -3.21
N ASP A 120 -9.53 -13.70 -3.02
CA ASP A 120 -8.55 -14.61 -2.43
C ASP A 120 -7.34 -14.78 -3.35
N THR A 121 -7.56 -14.95 -4.65
CA THR A 121 -6.48 -15.04 -5.64
C THR A 121 -5.63 -13.77 -5.63
N TRP A 122 -6.25 -12.59 -5.65
CA TRP A 122 -5.56 -11.32 -5.58
C TRP A 122 -4.68 -11.18 -4.33
N TYR A 123 -5.21 -11.62 -3.18
CA TYR A 123 -4.47 -11.61 -1.92
C TYR A 123 -3.30 -12.60 -1.94
N LEU A 124 -3.54 -13.85 -2.36
CA LEU A 124 -2.53 -14.90 -2.41
C LEU A 124 -1.36 -14.56 -3.34
N GLU A 125 -1.64 -13.98 -4.51
CA GLU A 125 -0.62 -13.53 -5.47
C GLU A 125 0.32 -12.47 -4.88
N ARG A 126 -0.16 -11.63 -3.94
CA ARG A 126 0.61 -10.53 -3.34
C ARG A 126 1.24 -10.86 -2.01
N ALA A 127 0.53 -11.62 -1.17
CA ALA A 127 1.03 -12.00 0.15
C ALA A 127 2.04 -13.15 0.09
N PHE A 128 1.92 -14.01 -0.93
CA PHE A 128 2.77 -15.21 -1.09
C PHE A 128 3.25 -15.38 -2.52
N PRO A 129 3.98 -14.39 -3.07
CA PRO A 129 4.36 -14.35 -4.49
C PRO A 129 5.19 -15.56 -4.92
N GLU A 130 6.00 -16.15 -4.01
CA GLU A 130 6.82 -17.33 -4.33
C GLU A 130 5.97 -18.57 -4.64
N ARG A 131 4.75 -18.66 -4.07
CA ARG A 131 3.87 -19.82 -4.25
C ARG A 131 2.75 -19.54 -5.24
N TRP A 132 2.19 -18.32 -5.22
CA TRP A 132 0.98 -17.94 -5.93
C TRP A 132 1.17 -16.80 -6.92
N GLY A 133 2.36 -16.15 -6.91
CA GLY A 133 2.67 -15.08 -7.86
C GLY A 133 2.54 -15.58 -9.29
N ARG A 134 1.99 -14.75 -10.13
CA ARG A 134 2.03 -15.02 -11.57
C ARG A 134 3.48 -15.16 -11.96
N ARG A 135 3.86 -16.29 -12.51
CA ARG A 135 5.14 -16.42 -13.20
C ARG A 135 5.06 -15.48 -14.39
N VAL A 136 5.56 -14.27 -14.22
CA VAL A 136 5.94 -13.43 -15.34
C VAL A 136 7.08 -14.23 -15.96
N GLN A 137 6.79 -15.01 -17.01
CA GLN A 137 7.81 -15.28 -17.98
C GLN A 137 8.25 -13.89 -18.38
N ALA A 138 9.49 -13.54 -18.01
CA ALA A 138 10.11 -12.34 -18.53
C ALA A 138 10.17 -12.56 -20.05
N ASP A 139 9.11 -12.14 -20.72
CA ASP A 139 9.20 -11.83 -22.14
C ASP A 139 10.20 -10.69 -22.16
N LEU A 140 11.45 -11.08 -22.39
CA LEU A 140 12.50 -10.12 -22.69
C LEU A 140 11.89 -9.20 -23.73
N SER A 141 11.68 -7.95 -23.36
CA SER A 141 11.12 -6.98 -24.29
C SER A 141 11.90 -7.10 -25.61
N LEU A 142 11.27 -6.84 -26.72
CA LEU A 142 11.95 -6.88 -28.03
C LEU A 142 13.29 -6.10 -27.98
N GLU A 143 13.33 -5.00 -27.23
CA GLU A 143 14.52 -4.16 -27.02
C GLU A 143 15.64 -4.89 -26.27
N ILE A 144 15.32 -5.67 -25.23
CA ILE A 144 16.34 -6.45 -24.49
C ILE A 144 16.84 -7.60 -25.36
N ARG A 145 15.98 -8.25 -26.15
CA ARG A 145 16.40 -9.29 -27.10
C ARG A 145 17.34 -8.72 -28.16
N GLN A 146 16.99 -7.54 -28.69
CA GLN A 146 17.82 -6.84 -29.65
C GLN A 146 19.19 -6.50 -29.04
N LEU A 147 19.20 -5.92 -27.83
CA LEU A 147 20.42 -5.58 -27.12
C LEU A 147 21.30 -6.81 -26.85
N VAL A 148 20.72 -7.92 -26.45
CA VAL A 148 21.46 -9.19 -26.24
C VAL A 148 22.04 -9.70 -27.55
N GLN A 149 21.32 -9.55 -28.67
CA GLN A 149 21.76 -9.95 -29.98
C GLN A 149 22.92 -9.07 -30.47
N ASP A 150 22.81 -7.74 -30.32
CA ASP A 150 23.86 -6.79 -30.68
C ASP A 150 25.15 -7.05 -29.87
N VAL A 151 25.02 -7.29 -28.57
CA VAL A 151 26.19 -7.64 -27.71
C VAL A 151 26.81 -8.97 -28.11
N ALA A 152 25.99 -9.99 -28.40
CA ALA A 152 26.46 -11.31 -28.83
C ALA A 152 27.25 -11.22 -30.15
N GLU A 153 26.80 -10.41 -31.09
CA GLU A 153 27.48 -10.14 -32.36
C GLU A 153 28.80 -9.39 -32.12
N GLU A 154 28.82 -8.38 -31.25
CA GLU A 154 30.02 -7.58 -30.92
C GLU A 154 31.13 -8.43 -30.32
N ILE A 155 30.79 -9.35 -29.40
CA ILE A 155 31.77 -10.22 -28.70
C ILE A 155 32.03 -11.54 -29.44
N GLY A 156 31.29 -11.84 -30.52
CA GLY A 156 31.47 -13.05 -31.34
C GLY A 156 31.03 -14.35 -30.63
N VAL A 157 30.07 -14.27 -29.70
CA VAL A 157 29.55 -15.42 -28.94
C VAL A 157 28.09 -15.68 -29.34
N PRO A 158 27.66 -16.95 -29.51
CA PRO A 158 26.27 -17.27 -29.75
C PRO A 158 25.34 -16.74 -28.64
N VAL A 159 24.19 -16.18 -29.02
CA VAL A 159 23.20 -15.62 -28.08
C VAL A 159 22.80 -16.61 -26.97
N ASP A 160 22.60 -17.87 -27.31
CA ASP A 160 22.22 -18.93 -26.38
C ASP A 160 23.30 -19.19 -25.31
N GLN A 161 24.57 -19.09 -25.69
CA GLN A 161 25.69 -19.20 -24.76
C GLN A 161 25.75 -18.02 -23.81
N LEU A 162 25.57 -16.80 -24.32
CA LEU A 162 25.51 -15.57 -23.51
C LEU A 162 24.38 -15.61 -22.49
N ILE A 163 23.20 -16.07 -22.89
CA ILE A 163 22.05 -16.22 -22.00
C ILE A 163 22.33 -17.30 -20.93
N ALA A 164 22.94 -18.43 -21.28
CA ALA A 164 23.26 -19.50 -20.36
C ALA A 164 24.28 -19.03 -19.30
N GLU A 165 25.31 -18.29 -19.69
CA GLU A 165 26.32 -17.73 -18.79
C GLU A 165 25.71 -16.69 -17.84
N ALA A 166 24.84 -15.79 -18.36
CA ALA A 166 24.13 -14.81 -17.54
C ALA A 166 23.21 -15.49 -16.51
N GLN A 167 22.50 -16.55 -16.88
CA GLN A 167 21.66 -17.31 -15.96
C GLN A 167 22.47 -18.06 -14.90
N ALA A 168 23.63 -18.61 -15.25
CA ALA A 168 24.53 -19.26 -14.31
C ALA A 168 25.08 -18.26 -13.29
N PHE A 169 25.49 -17.07 -13.75
CA PHE A 169 25.97 -15.99 -12.89
C PHE A 169 24.89 -15.51 -11.90
N LEU A 170 23.66 -15.31 -12.36
CA LEU A 170 22.55 -14.92 -11.49
C LEU A 170 22.25 -15.98 -10.42
N LYS A 171 22.25 -17.27 -10.77
CA LYS A 171 22.05 -18.35 -9.81
C LYS A 171 23.15 -18.41 -8.74
N GLU A 172 24.40 -18.22 -9.14
CA GLU A 172 25.53 -18.18 -8.21
C GLU A 172 25.48 -16.96 -7.28
N HIS A 173 25.07 -15.80 -7.82
CA HIS A 173 24.94 -14.57 -7.04
C HIS A 173 23.78 -14.65 -6.04
N ASP A 174 22.65 -15.25 -6.40
CA ASP A 174 21.52 -15.48 -5.50
C ASP A 174 21.84 -16.51 -4.41
N ALA A 175 22.67 -17.52 -4.71
CA ALA A 175 23.12 -18.48 -3.72
C ALA A 175 24.07 -17.87 -2.65
N ARG A 176 24.80 -16.81 -3.01
CA ARG A 176 25.69 -16.08 -2.07
C ARG A 176 24.94 -15.05 -1.19
N ARG A 177 23.68 -14.73 -1.51
CA ARG A 177 22.85 -13.78 -0.75
C ARG A 177 21.94 -14.44 0.29
N ARG A 178 21.88 -15.75 0.34
CA ARG A 178 21.15 -16.55 1.34
C ARG A 178 22.11 -17.08 2.41
#